data_a6d515d1fedcfd1c2ccacf104309f814
#
_entry.id   a6d515d1fedcfd1c2ccacf104309f814
#
_cell.length_a   1.000
_cell.length_b   1.000
_cell.length_c   1.000
_cell.angle_alpha   90.00
_cell.angle_beta   90.00
_cell.angle_gamma   90.00
#
_symmetry.space_group_name_H-M   'P 1'
#
loop_
_entity.id
_entity.type
_entity.pdbx_description
1 polymer ?
#
loop_
_entity_poly.entity_id
_entity_poly.type
_entity_poly.pdbx_seq_one_letter_code
_entity_poly.pdbx_strand_id
1 'polypeptide(L)'
;MKLNTLYKRAVNGKINEWTVEVEGSCFRTISGYTDGIKTTSEWTCCEAKTYCTAEEQAMKEATALHRKKMETGSFENINDIDKPVYFKPMLAQDYHDYKDKITFPLYSQPKLDGIRCIVRADGMWSRNGKRIVSAPHIFYAMESLFKDNPNLIFDGELYADKFANDFNAIVSLVKKTKPTNKDLIDSAAVIQYHIYDLPSSSGTFTQRHKELYRLFGEFEANSIQCLKMVATDQLVDENDLEIYYCDYVT
;
A
#
# COMPACT_ATOMS: atom_id res chain seq x y z
N MET A 1 31.52 -5.63 -9.99
CA MET A 1 30.95 -4.28 -9.75
C MET A 1 30.01 -4.36 -8.56
N LYS A 2 29.97 -3.33 -7.68
CA LYS A 2 28.99 -3.27 -6.56
C LYS A 2 28.04 -2.12 -6.82
N LEU A 3 26.74 -2.35 -6.59
CA LEU A 3 25.75 -1.28 -6.52
C LEU A 3 25.86 -0.53 -5.18
N ASN A 4 25.25 0.65 -5.10
CA ASN A 4 25.26 1.45 -3.86
C ASN A 4 24.74 0.63 -2.68
N THR A 5 25.40 0.76 -1.53
CA THR A 5 24.94 0.12 -0.30
C THR A 5 23.64 0.76 0.17
N LEU A 6 22.69 -0.05 0.57
CA LEU A 6 21.43 0.37 1.13
C LEU A 6 21.38 0.13 2.63
N TYR A 7 20.83 1.07 3.37
CA TYR A 7 20.75 1.06 4.83
C TYR A 7 19.28 1.03 5.28
N LYS A 8 19.03 0.33 6.38
CA LYS A 8 17.70 0.25 7.01
C LYS A 8 17.82 0.02 8.49
N ARG A 9 17.02 0.71 9.32
CA ARG A 9 16.94 0.44 10.75
C ARG A 9 16.20 -0.87 11.00
N ALA A 10 16.82 -1.75 11.79
CA ALA A 10 16.20 -2.97 12.29
C ALA A 10 15.32 -2.68 13.52
N VAL A 11 14.43 -3.62 13.87
CA VAL A 11 13.52 -3.51 15.03
C VAL A 11 14.28 -3.31 16.35
N ASN A 12 15.48 -3.89 16.48
CA ASN A 12 16.35 -3.76 17.66
C ASN A 12 17.18 -2.45 17.68
N GLY A 13 16.89 -1.49 16.77
CA GLY A 13 17.56 -0.20 16.70
C GLY A 13 18.89 -0.20 15.93
N LYS A 14 19.50 -1.36 15.64
CA LYS A 14 20.72 -1.45 14.85
C LYS A 14 20.46 -1.12 13.38
N ILE A 15 21.51 -0.73 12.65
CA ILE A 15 21.41 -0.42 11.22
C ILE A 15 21.90 -1.62 10.43
N ASN A 16 21.03 -2.14 9.57
CA ASN A 16 21.38 -3.11 8.55
C ASN A 16 21.90 -2.40 7.30
N GLU A 17 22.94 -2.96 6.71
CA GLU A 17 23.38 -2.62 5.36
C GLU A 17 23.20 -3.82 4.43
N TRP A 18 22.93 -3.51 3.17
CA TRP A 18 22.72 -4.50 2.13
C TRP A 18 23.24 -3.96 0.80
N THR A 19 23.95 -4.78 0.05
CA THR A 19 24.44 -4.45 -1.29
C THR A 19 24.37 -5.65 -2.22
N VAL A 20 24.39 -5.38 -3.53
CA VAL A 20 24.51 -6.40 -4.58
C VAL A 20 25.86 -6.23 -5.26
N GLU A 21 26.57 -7.32 -5.41
CA GLU A 21 27.81 -7.46 -6.18
C GLU A 21 27.52 -8.23 -7.46
N VAL A 22 28.02 -7.72 -8.59
CA VAL A 22 27.87 -8.32 -9.92
C VAL A 22 29.26 -8.60 -10.49
N GLU A 23 29.46 -9.82 -10.96
CA GLU A 23 30.72 -10.28 -11.60
C GLU A 23 30.38 -11.15 -12.82
N GLY A 24 30.74 -10.67 -14.02
CA GLY A 24 30.35 -11.30 -15.27
C GLY A 24 28.84 -11.50 -15.36
N SER A 25 28.42 -12.71 -15.62
CA SER A 25 27.01 -13.11 -15.72
C SER A 25 26.34 -13.47 -14.40
N CYS A 26 27.03 -13.25 -13.24
CA CYS A 26 26.53 -13.66 -11.94
C CYS A 26 26.40 -12.46 -11.00
N PHE A 27 25.48 -12.56 -10.01
CA PHE A 27 25.38 -11.60 -8.92
C PHE A 27 25.16 -12.31 -7.57
N ARG A 28 25.50 -11.61 -6.50
CA ARG A 28 25.24 -12.06 -5.13
C ARG A 28 24.89 -10.90 -4.22
N THR A 29 24.33 -11.18 -3.06
CA THR A 29 24.00 -10.16 -2.06
C THR A 29 24.92 -10.26 -0.85
N ILE A 30 25.24 -9.12 -0.25
CA ILE A 30 26.00 -9.00 0.98
C ILE A 30 25.16 -8.19 1.96
N SER A 31 24.94 -8.70 3.16
CA SER A 31 24.11 -8.04 4.17
C SER A 31 24.58 -8.32 5.58
N GLY A 32 24.27 -7.43 6.51
CA GLY A 32 24.56 -7.54 7.92
C GLY A 32 24.39 -6.21 8.63
N TYR A 33 24.67 -6.17 9.93
CA TYR A 33 24.71 -4.88 10.64
C TYR A 33 25.94 -4.09 10.22
N THR A 34 25.85 -2.75 10.22
CA THR A 34 26.98 -1.86 9.84
C THR A 34 28.23 -2.12 10.67
N ASP A 35 28.05 -2.47 11.93
CA ASP A 35 29.09 -2.77 12.93
C ASP A 35 29.31 -4.28 13.16
N GLY A 36 28.76 -5.15 12.33
CA GLY A 36 28.76 -6.60 12.51
C GLY A 36 29.32 -7.38 11.32
N ILE A 37 29.36 -8.70 11.48
CA ILE A 37 29.77 -9.66 10.45
C ILE A 37 28.75 -9.60 9.30
N LYS A 38 29.27 -9.61 8.06
CA LYS A 38 28.45 -9.63 6.85
C LYS A 38 28.23 -11.07 6.38
N THR A 39 27.01 -11.36 6.01
CA THR A 39 26.64 -12.61 5.34
C THR A 39 26.61 -12.36 3.85
N THR A 40 27.26 -13.23 3.09
CA THR A 40 27.27 -13.19 1.63
C THR A 40 26.48 -14.38 1.11
N SER A 41 25.54 -14.14 0.16
CA SER A 41 24.81 -15.23 -0.49
C SER A 41 25.72 -15.97 -1.50
N GLU A 42 25.30 -17.16 -1.89
CA GLU A 42 25.86 -17.82 -3.04
C GLU A 42 25.65 -16.98 -4.31
N TRP A 43 26.47 -17.24 -5.34
CA TRP A 43 26.34 -16.61 -6.63
C TRP A 43 25.10 -17.12 -7.37
N THR A 44 24.30 -16.20 -7.88
CA THR A 44 23.20 -16.48 -8.81
C THR A 44 23.68 -16.10 -10.20
N CYS A 45 23.78 -17.08 -11.10
CA CYS A 45 24.22 -16.85 -12.48
C CYS A 45 23.02 -16.79 -13.42
N CYS A 46 23.07 -15.85 -14.37
CA CYS A 46 22.03 -15.62 -15.36
C CYS A 46 22.45 -16.23 -16.70
N GLU A 47 21.47 -16.65 -17.47
CA GLU A 47 21.63 -17.06 -18.86
C GLU A 47 21.27 -15.90 -19.80
N ALA A 48 21.85 -15.93 -21.00
CA ALA A 48 21.48 -14.99 -22.05
C ALA A 48 20.01 -15.18 -22.44
N LYS A 49 19.32 -14.08 -22.73
CA LYS A 49 17.94 -14.07 -23.27
C LYS A 49 17.95 -13.50 -24.71
N THR A 50 16.83 -13.64 -25.40
CA THR A 50 16.68 -13.28 -26.83
C THR A 50 17.23 -11.88 -27.18
N TYR A 51 17.22 -10.92 -26.26
CA TYR A 51 17.61 -9.53 -26.49
C TYR A 51 18.66 -9.00 -25.49
N CYS A 52 19.34 -9.89 -24.72
CA CYS A 52 20.41 -9.45 -23.83
C CYS A 52 21.40 -10.59 -23.53
N THR A 53 22.67 -10.22 -23.31
CA THR A 53 23.72 -11.15 -22.89
C THR A 53 23.48 -11.62 -21.45
N ALA A 54 24.18 -12.65 -21.01
CA ALA A 54 24.11 -13.15 -19.65
C ALA A 54 24.56 -12.08 -18.63
N GLU A 55 25.61 -11.29 -18.97
CA GLU A 55 26.09 -10.18 -18.13
C GLU A 55 25.04 -9.06 -18.03
N GLU A 56 24.42 -8.67 -19.15
CA GLU A 56 23.33 -7.68 -19.15
C GLU A 56 22.12 -8.16 -18.33
N GLN A 57 21.82 -9.46 -18.40
CA GLN A 57 20.74 -10.03 -17.62
C GLN A 57 21.05 -9.98 -16.12
N ALA A 58 22.27 -10.36 -15.72
CA ALA A 58 22.70 -10.29 -14.32
C ALA A 58 22.64 -8.86 -13.80
N MET A 59 23.05 -7.86 -14.58
CA MET A 59 22.96 -6.46 -14.22
C MET A 59 21.50 -6.00 -14.07
N LYS A 60 20.61 -6.40 -14.99
CA LYS A 60 19.17 -6.09 -14.89
C LYS A 60 18.54 -6.66 -13.65
N GLU A 61 18.84 -7.93 -13.30
CA GLU A 61 18.30 -8.58 -12.11
C GLU A 61 18.85 -7.97 -10.82
N ALA A 62 20.16 -7.71 -10.76
CA ALA A 62 20.78 -7.03 -9.62
C ALA A 62 20.18 -5.63 -9.40
N THR A 63 19.98 -4.85 -10.46
CA THR A 63 19.38 -3.52 -10.39
C THR A 63 17.91 -3.60 -9.96
N ALA A 64 17.17 -4.61 -10.43
CA ALA A 64 15.79 -4.84 -10.02
C ALA A 64 15.68 -5.18 -8.51
N LEU A 65 16.60 -6.03 -8.01
CA LEU A 65 16.70 -6.34 -6.57
C LEU A 65 17.02 -5.10 -5.73
N HIS A 66 17.98 -4.30 -6.18
CA HIS A 66 18.38 -3.06 -5.52
C HIS A 66 17.18 -2.09 -5.41
N ARG A 67 16.49 -1.85 -6.53
CA ARG A 67 15.29 -1.02 -6.57
C ARG A 67 14.19 -1.57 -5.65
N LYS A 68 13.94 -2.88 -5.66
CA LYS A 68 12.95 -3.51 -4.76
C LYS A 68 13.29 -3.29 -3.29
N LYS A 69 14.56 -3.31 -2.91
CA LYS A 69 15.00 -3.00 -1.54
C LYS A 69 14.72 -1.53 -1.18
N MET A 70 14.99 -0.59 -2.08
CA MET A 70 14.66 0.83 -1.87
C MET A 70 13.15 1.02 -1.71
N GLU A 71 12.33 0.39 -2.55
CA GLU A 71 10.86 0.42 -2.47
C GLU A 71 10.32 -0.14 -1.14
N THR A 72 11.08 -0.99 -0.44
CA THR A 72 10.71 -1.56 0.87
C THR A 72 11.31 -0.81 2.07
N GLY A 73 11.77 0.42 1.85
CA GLY A 73 12.24 1.33 2.90
C GLY A 73 13.70 1.11 3.29
N SER A 74 14.56 0.82 2.32
CA SER A 74 16.01 0.93 2.46
C SER A 74 16.51 2.15 1.68
N PHE A 75 17.57 2.80 2.14
CA PHE A 75 18.06 4.09 1.63
C PHE A 75 19.53 4.02 1.30
N GLU A 76 19.96 4.72 0.26
CA GLU A 76 21.38 4.86 -0.07
C GLU A 76 22.13 5.75 0.94
N ASN A 77 21.44 6.72 1.53
CA ASN A 77 22.03 7.58 2.55
C ASN A 77 21.59 7.12 3.95
N ILE A 78 22.55 6.80 4.80
CA ILE A 78 22.31 6.36 6.18
C ILE A 78 21.55 7.41 7.02
N ASN A 79 21.67 8.70 6.71
CA ASN A 79 20.96 9.77 7.40
C ASN A 79 19.46 9.85 7.06
N ASP A 80 19.04 9.10 6.05
CA ASP A 80 17.65 9.09 5.59
C ASP A 80 16.82 7.92 6.14
N ILE A 81 17.48 6.95 6.83
CA ILE A 81 16.84 5.71 7.31
C ILE A 81 15.69 5.93 8.30
N ASP A 82 15.69 7.05 8.99
CA ASP A 82 14.66 7.42 9.98
C ASP A 82 13.65 8.44 9.43
N LYS A 83 13.82 8.88 8.18
CA LYS A 83 12.84 9.75 7.53
C LYS A 83 11.59 8.94 7.18
N PRO A 84 10.39 9.45 7.48
CA PRO A 84 9.16 8.81 7.06
C PRO A 84 9.08 8.79 5.51
N VAL A 85 9.15 7.62 4.90
CA VAL A 85 9.11 7.45 3.44
C VAL A 85 7.70 7.65 2.91
N TYR A 86 6.73 7.12 3.65
CA TYR A 86 5.31 7.21 3.35
C TYR A 86 4.49 6.79 4.57
N PHE A 87 3.23 7.18 4.59
CA PHE A 87 2.29 6.70 5.59
C PHE A 87 2.05 5.20 5.42
N LYS A 88 2.36 4.41 6.45
CA LYS A 88 2.11 2.96 6.46
C LYS A 88 0.75 2.68 7.08
N PRO A 89 -0.21 2.18 6.31
CA PRO A 89 -1.50 1.81 6.86
C PRO A 89 -1.37 0.62 7.82
N MET A 90 -2.23 0.55 8.83
CA MET A 90 -2.34 -0.59 9.72
C MET A 90 -2.72 -1.85 8.91
N LEU A 91 -2.15 -2.99 9.27
CA LEU A 91 -2.47 -4.28 8.66
C LEU A 91 -3.47 -5.04 9.53
N ALA A 92 -4.40 -5.73 8.87
CA ALA A 92 -5.27 -6.67 9.56
C ALA A 92 -4.45 -7.80 10.21
N GLN A 93 -4.90 -8.25 11.36
CA GLN A 93 -4.41 -9.42 12.07
C GLN A 93 -5.46 -10.54 11.96
N ASP A 94 -5.05 -11.78 12.19
CA ASP A 94 -5.99 -12.90 12.25
C ASP A 94 -6.84 -12.79 13.53
N TYR A 95 -8.15 -12.92 13.39
CA TYR A 95 -9.07 -12.86 14.51
C TYR A 95 -8.78 -13.94 15.58
N HIS A 96 -8.47 -15.16 15.14
CA HIS A 96 -8.23 -16.28 16.06
C HIS A 96 -6.98 -16.07 16.95
N ASP A 97 -5.98 -15.32 16.44
CA ASP A 97 -4.77 -15.02 17.21
C ASP A 97 -4.96 -13.88 18.22
N TYR A 98 -6.05 -13.10 18.07
CA TYR A 98 -6.27 -11.89 18.86
C TYR A 98 -7.60 -11.83 19.60
N LYS A 99 -8.47 -12.83 19.46
CA LYS A 99 -9.82 -12.82 20.05
C LYS A 99 -9.82 -12.57 21.57
N ASP A 100 -8.84 -13.11 22.31
CA ASP A 100 -8.74 -12.92 23.77
C ASP A 100 -8.34 -11.49 24.18
N LYS A 101 -7.94 -10.65 23.24
CA LYS A 101 -7.57 -9.23 23.44
C LYS A 101 -8.66 -8.28 22.98
N ILE A 102 -9.71 -8.80 22.39
CA ILE A 102 -10.82 -8.02 21.86
C ILE A 102 -11.76 -7.66 23.01
N THR A 103 -12.22 -6.42 23.01
CA THR A 103 -13.21 -5.93 23.96
C THR A 103 -14.33 -5.21 23.21
N PHE A 104 -15.57 -5.55 23.52
CA PHE A 104 -16.73 -4.90 22.94
C PHE A 104 -17.02 -3.55 23.63
N PRO A 105 -17.64 -2.57 22.92
CA PRO A 105 -18.10 -2.67 21.53
C PRO A 105 -16.97 -2.57 20.50
N LEU A 106 -17.16 -3.25 19.37
CA LEU A 106 -16.28 -3.24 18.20
C LEU A 106 -16.96 -2.56 17.00
N TYR A 107 -16.18 -2.37 15.94
CA TYR A 107 -16.72 -1.99 14.64
C TYR A 107 -16.39 -3.06 13.60
N SER A 108 -17.39 -3.40 12.79
CA SER A 108 -17.27 -4.33 11.67
C SER A 108 -17.37 -3.58 10.35
N GLN A 109 -16.56 -4.00 9.37
CA GLN A 109 -16.56 -3.50 8.01
C GLN A 109 -16.36 -4.68 7.06
N PRO A 110 -17.04 -4.71 5.89
CA PRO A 110 -16.79 -5.71 4.87
C PRO A 110 -15.35 -5.60 4.36
N LYS A 111 -14.69 -6.75 4.22
CA LYS A 111 -13.35 -6.82 3.62
C LYS A 111 -13.48 -6.85 2.10
N LEU A 112 -13.33 -5.70 1.48
CA LEU A 112 -13.35 -5.59 0.02
C LEU A 112 -12.10 -6.22 -0.59
N ASP A 113 -12.28 -6.93 -1.70
CA ASP A 113 -11.18 -7.53 -2.47
C ASP A 113 -10.74 -6.60 -3.60
N GLY A 114 -10.00 -5.56 -3.22
CA GLY A 114 -9.54 -4.51 -4.11
C GLY A 114 -8.05 -4.18 -3.94
N ILE A 115 -7.69 -2.94 -4.21
CA ILE A 115 -6.32 -2.43 -4.04
C ILE A 115 -6.32 -1.33 -3.00
N ARG A 116 -5.73 -1.61 -1.82
CA ARG A 116 -5.61 -0.60 -0.77
C ARG A 116 -4.92 0.65 -1.27
N CYS A 117 -5.55 1.78 -0.99
CA CYS A 117 -5.10 3.09 -1.42
C CYS A 117 -5.13 4.09 -0.28
N ILE A 118 -4.01 4.77 -0.08
CA ILE A 118 -3.90 5.95 0.79
C ILE A 118 -3.98 7.19 -0.10
N VAL A 119 -4.94 8.07 0.19
CA VAL A 119 -5.11 9.34 -0.54
C VAL A 119 -4.71 10.50 0.38
N ARG A 120 -3.81 11.35 -0.11
CA ARG A 120 -3.28 12.52 0.59
C ARG A 120 -3.20 13.69 -0.40
N ALA A 121 -2.93 14.90 0.10
CA ALA A 121 -2.77 16.10 -0.73
C ALA A 121 -1.72 15.97 -1.86
N ASP A 122 -0.71 15.11 -1.69
CA ASP A 122 0.35 14.87 -2.67
C ASP A 122 0.05 13.71 -3.64
N GLY A 123 -1.12 13.08 -3.55
CA GLY A 123 -1.58 12.05 -4.48
C GLY A 123 -2.11 10.78 -3.83
N MET A 124 -2.15 9.73 -4.64
CA MET A 124 -2.66 8.40 -4.27
C MET A 124 -1.51 7.39 -4.19
N TRP A 125 -1.53 6.58 -3.13
CA TRP A 125 -0.42 5.70 -2.79
C TRP A 125 -0.91 4.30 -2.42
N SER A 126 -0.24 3.28 -2.92
CA SER A 126 -0.51 1.90 -2.51
C SER A 126 -0.02 1.63 -1.08
N ARG A 127 -0.44 0.51 -0.50
CA ARG A 127 0.02 0.00 0.79
C ARG A 127 1.56 0.03 0.97
N ASN A 128 2.31 -0.14 -0.12
CA ASN A 128 3.77 -0.18 -0.11
C ASN A 128 4.42 1.15 -0.53
N GLY A 129 3.66 2.25 -0.55
CA GLY A 129 4.16 3.57 -0.90
C GLY A 129 4.45 3.76 -2.40
N LYS A 130 3.89 2.93 -3.29
CA LYS A 130 3.96 3.15 -4.73
C LYS A 130 2.84 4.09 -5.16
N ARG A 131 3.18 5.08 -5.97
CA ARG A 131 2.20 6.02 -6.49
C ARG A 131 1.21 5.31 -7.42
N ILE A 132 -0.08 5.61 -7.26
CA ILE A 132 -1.15 5.15 -8.13
C ILE A 132 -1.52 6.32 -9.04
N VAL A 133 -1.40 6.11 -10.36
CA VAL A 133 -1.63 7.14 -11.38
C VAL A 133 -2.74 6.77 -12.37
N SER A 134 -3.29 5.59 -12.24
CA SER A 134 -4.27 5.01 -13.17
C SER A 134 -5.72 5.33 -12.85
N ALA A 135 -6.01 5.93 -11.69
CA ALA A 135 -7.36 6.34 -11.28
C ALA A 135 -7.40 7.81 -10.82
N PRO A 136 -6.94 8.78 -11.63
CA PRO A 136 -6.80 10.18 -11.20
C PRO A 136 -8.14 10.85 -10.90
N HIS A 137 -9.26 10.36 -11.44
CA HIS A 137 -10.60 10.84 -11.16
C HIS A 137 -10.95 10.80 -9.67
N ILE A 138 -10.44 9.80 -8.93
CA ILE A 138 -10.60 9.70 -7.47
C ILE A 138 -9.90 10.88 -6.78
N PHE A 139 -8.64 11.14 -7.14
CA PHE A 139 -7.88 12.25 -6.56
C PHE A 139 -8.53 13.61 -6.84
N TYR A 140 -8.96 13.85 -8.09
CA TYR A 140 -9.64 15.09 -8.48
C TYR A 140 -10.95 15.28 -7.73
N ALA A 141 -11.69 14.19 -7.47
CA ALA A 141 -12.93 14.25 -6.69
C ALA A 141 -12.70 14.69 -5.23
N MET A 142 -11.49 14.47 -4.69
CA MET A 142 -11.11 14.79 -3.31
C MET A 142 -10.26 16.07 -3.20
N GLU A 143 -9.87 16.68 -4.30
CA GLU A 143 -8.89 17.79 -4.32
C GLU A 143 -9.34 18.99 -3.49
N SER A 144 -10.62 19.30 -3.48
CA SER A 144 -11.18 20.43 -2.71
C SER A 144 -10.95 20.26 -1.20
N LEU A 145 -11.06 19.06 -0.66
CA LEU A 145 -10.80 18.81 0.77
C LEU A 145 -9.37 19.15 1.19
N PHE A 146 -8.41 18.86 0.32
CA PHE A 146 -7.01 19.09 0.61
C PHE A 146 -6.60 20.56 0.55
N LYS A 147 -7.39 21.41 -0.13
CA LYS A 147 -7.15 22.87 -0.13
C LYS A 147 -7.30 23.47 1.26
N ASP A 148 -8.34 23.03 1.97
CA ASP A 148 -8.63 23.53 3.30
C ASP A 148 -7.91 22.73 4.40
N ASN A 149 -7.61 21.44 4.13
CA ASN A 149 -7.04 20.51 5.09
C ASN A 149 -5.90 19.67 4.46
N PRO A 150 -4.72 20.26 4.20
CA PRO A 150 -3.64 19.59 3.46
C PRO A 150 -3.02 18.38 4.18
N ASN A 151 -3.29 18.24 5.47
CA ASN A 151 -2.78 17.12 6.28
C ASN A 151 -3.73 15.92 6.35
N LEU A 152 -4.87 15.96 5.67
CA LEU A 152 -5.79 14.82 5.63
C LEU A 152 -5.12 13.60 4.98
N ILE A 153 -5.35 12.45 5.57
CA ILE A 153 -4.95 11.14 5.05
C ILE A 153 -6.19 10.25 5.09
N PHE A 154 -6.63 9.80 3.94
CA PHE A 154 -7.72 8.85 3.82
C PHE A 154 -7.16 7.46 3.55
N ASP A 155 -7.71 6.46 4.22
CA ASP A 155 -7.40 5.05 4.01
C ASP A 155 -8.63 4.33 3.47
N GLY A 156 -8.46 3.61 2.38
CA GLY A 156 -9.58 2.96 1.70
C GLY A 156 -9.11 1.95 0.66
N GLU A 157 -10.07 1.45 -0.10
CA GLU A 157 -9.87 0.44 -1.14
C GLU A 157 -10.30 0.98 -2.50
N LEU A 158 -9.45 0.87 -3.52
CA LEU A 158 -9.86 1.01 -4.91
C LEU A 158 -10.55 -0.29 -5.32
N TYR A 159 -11.83 -0.18 -5.59
CA TYR A 159 -12.72 -1.31 -5.81
C TYR A 159 -13.67 -1.01 -6.97
N ALA A 160 -14.34 -2.02 -7.47
CA ALA A 160 -15.36 -1.89 -8.49
C ALA A 160 -16.47 -2.92 -8.24
N ASP A 161 -17.67 -2.47 -7.91
CA ASP A 161 -18.81 -3.36 -7.68
C ASP A 161 -19.06 -4.29 -8.87
N LYS A 162 -18.83 -3.78 -10.10
CA LYS A 162 -18.94 -4.58 -11.33
C LYS A 162 -18.00 -5.77 -11.39
N PHE A 163 -16.89 -5.73 -10.64
CA PHE A 163 -15.83 -6.76 -10.62
C PHE A 163 -15.67 -7.37 -9.23
N ALA A 164 -16.75 -7.46 -8.45
CA ALA A 164 -16.73 -7.99 -7.09
C ALA A 164 -16.05 -9.38 -6.99
N ASN A 165 -16.20 -10.22 -8.02
CA ASN A 165 -15.62 -11.55 -8.10
C ASN A 165 -14.43 -11.65 -9.08
N ASP A 166 -13.89 -10.53 -9.54
CA ASP A 166 -12.75 -10.49 -10.48
C ASP A 166 -11.69 -9.48 -10.03
N PHE A 167 -10.94 -9.87 -9.01
CA PHE A 167 -9.81 -9.08 -8.51
C PHE A 167 -8.78 -8.74 -9.61
N ASN A 168 -8.56 -9.65 -10.58
CA ASN A 168 -7.59 -9.42 -11.65
C ASN A 168 -8.03 -8.29 -12.59
N ALA A 169 -9.32 -8.12 -12.83
CA ALA A 169 -9.84 -6.98 -13.59
C ALA A 169 -9.53 -5.66 -12.88
N ILE A 170 -9.75 -5.58 -11.56
CA ILE A 170 -9.40 -4.40 -10.75
C ILE A 170 -7.88 -4.14 -10.82
N VAL A 171 -7.05 -5.16 -10.61
CA VAL A 171 -5.59 -5.07 -10.70
C VAL A 171 -5.13 -4.53 -12.06
N SER A 172 -5.73 -5.02 -13.15
CA SER A 172 -5.37 -4.61 -14.51
C SER A 172 -5.63 -3.13 -14.79
N LEU A 173 -6.65 -2.55 -14.15
CA LEU A 173 -6.99 -1.13 -14.24
C LEU A 173 -6.13 -0.27 -13.33
N VAL A 174 -5.88 -0.70 -12.09
CA VAL A 174 -5.29 0.12 -11.03
C VAL A 174 -3.76 0.09 -11.01
N LYS A 175 -3.11 -1.03 -11.37
CA LYS A 175 -1.64 -1.17 -11.24
C LYS A 175 -0.84 -0.68 -12.46
N LYS A 176 -1.46 0.00 -13.41
CA LYS A 176 -0.74 0.57 -14.56
C LYS A 176 0.12 1.76 -14.14
N THR A 177 1.42 1.67 -14.39
CA THR A 177 2.38 2.74 -14.06
C THR A 177 2.52 3.79 -15.19
N LYS A 178 2.09 3.46 -16.40
CA LYS A 178 2.03 4.33 -17.57
C LYS A 178 0.70 4.11 -18.29
N PRO A 179 -0.43 4.58 -17.69
CA PRO A 179 -1.74 4.39 -18.29
C PRO A 179 -1.87 5.22 -19.56
N THR A 180 -2.52 4.65 -20.59
CA THR A 180 -2.96 5.38 -21.79
C THR A 180 -4.23 6.15 -21.49
N ASN A 181 -4.64 7.07 -22.39
CA ASN A 181 -5.93 7.77 -22.25
C ASN A 181 -7.11 6.80 -22.16
N LYS A 182 -7.08 5.70 -22.93
CA LYS A 182 -8.09 4.66 -22.86
C LYS A 182 -8.13 4.01 -21.47
N ASP A 183 -6.98 3.69 -20.88
CA ASP A 183 -6.90 3.10 -19.54
C ASP A 183 -7.50 4.02 -18.46
N LEU A 184 -7.27 5.33 -18.57
CA LEU A 184 -7.84 6.32 -17.65
C LEU A 184 -9.37 6.42 -17.79
N ILE A 185 -9.91 6.37 -19.00
CA ILE A 185 -11.34 6.35 -19.27
C ILE A 185 -11.98 5.07 -18.72
N ASP A 186 -11.38 3.90 -19.01
CA ASP A 186 -11.87 2.61 -18.55
C ASP A 186 -11.86 2.54 -17.01
N SER A 187 -10.81 3.07 -16.37
CA SER A 187 -10.72 3.16 -14.91
C SER A 187 -11.79 4.08 -14.35
N ALA A 188 -11.97 5.28 -14.92
CA ALA A 188 -12.95 6.25 -14.44
C ALA A 188 -14.40 5.75 -14.55
N ALA A 189 -14.67 4.84 -15.49
CA ALA A 189 -16.00 4.28 -15.69
C ALA A 189 -16.42 3.26 -14.61
N VAL A 190 -15.45 2.66 -13.87
CA VAL A 190 -15.78 1.54 -12.96
C VAL A 190 -15.08 1.58 -11.62
N ILE A 191 -13.89 2.16 -11.51
CA ILE A 191 -13.13 2.19 -10.25
C ILE A 191 -13.70 3.25 -9.31
N GLN A 192 -13.98 2.82 -8.10
CA GLN A 192 -14.47 3.63 -6.98
C GLN A 192 -13.46 3.58 -5.84
N TYR A 193 -13.48 4.59 -4.98
CA TYR A 193 -12.70 4.60 -3.75
C TYR A 193 -13.63 4.43 -2.56
N HIS A 194 -13.52 3.28 -1.93
CA HIS A 194 -14.28 2.91 -0.73
C HIS A 194 -13.46 3.25 0.50
N ILE A 195 -13.88 4.29 1.22
CA ILE A 195 -13.14 4.88 2.34
C ILE A 195 -13.61 4.25 3.64
N TYR A 196 -12.68 3.76 4.47
CA TYR A 196 -13.01 3.11 5.72
C TYR A 196 -12.32 3.73 6.95
N ASP A 197 -11.30 4.57 6.80
CA ASP A 197 -10.68 5.26 7.94
C ASP A 197 -10.08 6.62 7.55
N LEU A 198 -9.89 7.47 8.57
CA LEU A 198 -9.24 8.79 8.48
C LEU A 198 -8.05 8.84 9.45
N PRO A 199 -6.94 8.17 9.16
CA PRO A 199 -5.82 8.01 10.10
C PRO A 199 -5.09 9.29 10.45
N SER A 200 -5.30 10.39 9.71
CA SER A 200 -4.81 11.74 10.08
C SER A 200 -5.56 12.37 11.23
N SER A 201 -6.79 11.94 11.50
CA SER A 201 -7.54 12.40 12.67
C SER A 201 -7.04 11.70 13.93
N SER A 202 -6.81 12.45 14.99
CA SER A 202 -6.39 11.90 16.27
C SER A 202 -7.53 11.23 17.01
N GLY A 203 -7.20 10.25 17.86
CA GLY A 203 -8.15 9.61 18.76
C GLY A 203 -8.54 8.19 18.35
N THR A 204 -9.63 7.70 18.95
CA THR A 204 -10.16 6.35 18.72
C THR A 204 -10.77 6.21 17.35
N PHE A 205 -10.97 4.96 16.89
CA PHE A 205 -11.68 4.70 15.62
C PHE A 205 -13.06 5.40 15.58
N THR A 206 -13.80 5.38 16.67
CA THR A 206 -15.08 6.08 16.78
C THR A 206 -14.98 7.57 16.45
N GLN A 207 -13.93 8.23 16.95
CA GLN A 207 -13.72 9.67 16.71
C GLN A 207 -13.32 9.94 15.27
N ARG A 208 -12.40 9.15 14.72
CA ARG A 208 -11.99 9.25 13.31
C ARG A 208 -13.15 8.98 12.35
N HIS A 209 -13.97 7.98 12.67
CA HIS A 209 -15.13 7.63 11.86
C HIS A 209 -16.21 8.72 11.87
N LYS A 210 -16.46 9.35 13.03
CA LYS A 210 -17.37 10.52 13.11
C LYS A 210 -16.87 11.68 12.23
N GLU A 211 -15.58 11.95 12.28
CA GLU A 211 -15.00 13.01 11.45
C GLU A 211 -15.05 12.65 9.96
N LEU A 212 -14.82 11.38 9.61
CA LEU A 212 -14.98 10.90 8.24
C LEU A 212 -16.40 11.09 7.74
N TYR A 213 -17.42 10.78 8.55
CA TYR A 213 -18.84 11.03 8.22
C TYR A 213 -19.12 12.50 7.99
N ARG A 214 -18.58 13.38 8.83
CA ARG A 214 -18.75 14.82 8.67
C ARG A 214 -18.19 15.31 7.33
N LEU A 215 -16.98 14.89 6.99
CA LEU A 215 -16.35 15.23 5.71
C LEU A 215 -17.10 14.61 4.52
N PHE A 216 -17.58 13.37 4.66
CA PHE A 216 -18.25 12.66 3.58
C PHE A 216 -19.64 13.22 3.27
N GLY A 217 -20.37 13.73 4.26
CA GLY A 217 -21.65 14.40 4.05
C GLY A 217 -21.55 15.59 3.09
N GLU A 218 -20.38 16.24 3.02
CA GLU A 218 -20.11 17.28 2.03
C GLU A 218 -19.96 16.71 0.60
N PHE A 219 -19.53 15.45 0.44
CA PHE A 219 -19.45 14.77 -0.87
C PHE A 219 -20.76 14.22 -1.36
N GLU A 220 -21.56 13.61 -0.46
CA GLU A 220 -22.88 13.09 -0.83
C GLU A 220 -23.78 14.20 -1.39
N ALA A 221 -23.68 15.41 -0.81
CA ALA A 221 -24.37 16.58 -1.31
C ALA A 221 -23.98 16.95 -2.76
N ASN A 222 -22.78 16.57 -3.21
CA ASN A 222 -22.26 16.82 -4.55
C ASN A 222 -22.42 15.64 -5.51
N SER A 223 -23.08 14.55 -5.11
CA SER A 223 -23.37 13.34 -5.92
C SER A 223 -22.13 12.71 -6.58
N ILE A 224 -21.00 12.63 -5.85
CA ILE A 224 -19.74 12.10 -6.37
C ILE A 224 -19.76 10.57 -6.35
N GLN A 225 -20.14 9.96 -7.46
CA GLN A 225 -20.37 8.51 -7.59
C GLN A 225 -19.11 7.63 -7.40
N CYS A 226 -17.91 8.19 -7.60
CA CYS A 226 -16.66 7.43 -7.47
C CYS A 226 -16.11 7.36 -6.03
N LEU A 227 -16.73 8.03 -5.06
CA LEU A 227 -16.38 7.98 -3.66
C LEU A 227 -17.50 7.30 -2.88
N LYS A 228 -17.15 6.35 -2.04
CA LYS A 228 -18.09 5.63 -1.17
C LYS A 228 -17.52 5.49 0.22
N MET A 229 -18.38 5.56 1.24
CA MET A 229 -18.02 5.09 2.57
C MET A 229 -18.27 3.60 2.67
N VAL A 230 -17.35 2.89 3.31
CA VAL A 230 -17.57 1.48 3.67
C VAL A 230 -18.60 1.41 4.78
N ALA A 231 -19.61 0.55 4.62
CA ALA A 231 -20.57 0.26 5.69
C ALA A 231 -19.82 -0.15 6.97
N THR A 232 -20.20 0.48 8.07
CA THR A 232 -19.48 0.30 9.35
C THR A 232 -20.51 0.15 10.45
N ASP A 233 -20.57 -1.05 11.01
CA ASP A 233 -21.56 -1.44 12.03
C ASP A 233 -20.89 -1.63 13.38
N GLN A 234 -21.54 -1.16 14.44
CA GLN A 234 -21.07 -1.36 15.80
C GLN A 234 -21.60 -2.69 16.33
N LEU A 235 -20.69 -3.55 16.79
CA LEU A 235 -20.99 -4.83 17.39
C LEU A 235 -20.90 -4.72 18.90
N VAL A 236 -21.89 -5.20 19.62
CA VAL A 236 -21.95 -5.10 21.08
C VAL A 236 -21.50 -6.39 21.78
N ASP A 237 -21.53 -7.52 21.08
CA ASP A 237 -21.12 -8.82 21.62
C ASP A 237 -20.66 -9.80 20.51
N GLU A 238 -20.30 -11.04 20.88
CA GLU A 238 -19.86 -12.08 19.95
C GLU A 238 -21.00 -12.57 19.03
N ASN A 239 -22.25 -12.52 19.48
CA ASN A 239 -23.37 -12.93 18.63
C ASN A 239 -23.56 -11.97 17.44
N ASP A 240 -23.43 -10.67 17.67
CA ASP A 240 -23.38 -9.67 16.59
C ASP A 240 -22.24 -9.98 15.61
N LEU A 241 -21.06 -10.33 16.13
CA LEU A 241 -19.90 -10.66 15.29
C LEU A 241 -20.20 -11.82 14.34
N GLU A 242 -20.84 -12.89 14.83
CA GLU A 242 -21.23 -14.05 14.02
C GLU A 242 -22.25 -13.69 12.95
N ILE A 243 -23.26 -12.88 13.30
CA ILE A 243 -24.30 -12.41 12.37
C ILE A 243 -23.65 -11.63 11.21
N TYR A 244 -22.89 -10.60 11.51
CA TYR A 244 -22.26 -9.76 10.49
C TYR A 244 -21.20 -10.51 9.67
N TYR A 245 -20.49 -11.47 10.28
CA TYR A 245 -19.57 -12.32 9.53
C TYR A 245 -20.33 -13.14 8.47
N CYS A 246 -21.46 -13.74 8.82
CA CYS A 246 -22.29 -14.49 7.86
C CYS A 246 -22.78 -13.59 6.72
N ASP A 247 -23.23 -12.37 7.05
CA ASP A 247 -23.73 -11.41 6.05
C ASP A 247 -22.65 -10.97 5.03
N TYR A 248 -21.39 -10.94 5.45
CA TYR A 248 -20.27 -10.52 4.56
C TYR A 248 -19.71 -11.65 3.69
N VAL A 249 -19.98 -12.91 4.00
CA VAL A 249 -19.46 -14.07 3.24
C VAL A 249 -20.50 -14.74 2.34
N THR A 250 -21.76 -14.32 2.41
CA THR A 250 -22.84 -14.75 1.51
C THR A 250 -22.95 -13.87 0.29
#